data_19569c4a3ea3fc4f6bef825e9f4113e9
#
_entry.id   19569c4a3ea3fc4f6bef825e9f4113e9
#
_cell.length_a   1.000
_cell.length_b   1.000
_cell.length_c   1.000
_cell.angle_alpha   90.00
_cell.angle_beta   90.00
_cell.angle_gamma   90.00
#
_symmetry.space_group_name_H-M   'P 1'
#
loop_
_entity.id
_entity.type
_entity.pdbx_description
1 polymer ?
#
loop_
_entity_poly.entity_id
_entity_poly.type
_entity_poly.pdbx_seq_one_letter_code
_entity_poly.pdbx_strand_id
1 'polypeptide(L)'
;LYFWMKGRASAGPEKWYLAGSLCMALVAGCRPQLLVLSLVAFPLFWRAYITKRRLLTPRGAREFACLIAPYLVVAAGLMAYNHARFGSFTDFGANYNLTVNDMTKRGWNIGRLAPALFAYFLQPPSATGVFPYLQPAPFDTTYMGQTIKEVTFGGIFACLPVLWVLPFAKRVLQLRMSQRSTRTIAGVIVVLLLGGVIVALADAEMAGILQRYFADFSFMFLAAVVLLVFIVNENLQPGSTVQNLLMKVLLVLVAVSVLYSALLCFVPETGWYSDVYPWAYRDIIETAQFWT
;
A
#
# COMPACT_ATOMS: atom_id res chain seq x y z
N LEU A 1 0.14 7.12 10.94
CA LEU A 1 -0.54 6.27 11.91
C LEU A 1 0.12 6.31 13.29
N TYR A 2 1.44 6.05 13.40
CA TYR A 2 2.16 6.07 14.68
C TYR A 2 1.91 7.34 15.51
N PHE A 3 2.08 8.52 14.90
CA PHE A 3 1.86 9.79 15.58
C PHE A 3 0.43 9.96 16.08
N TRP A 4 -0.57 9.58 15.28
CA TRP A 4 -1.96 9.63 15.71
C TRP A 4 -2.27 8.70 16.89
N MET A 5 -1.72 7.49 16.86
CA MET A 5 -1.83 6.54 17.99
C MET A 5 -1.15 7.09 19.26
N LYS A 6 0.06 7.64 19.13
CA LYS A 6 0.81 8.24 20.22
C LYS A 6 0.07 9.47 20.80
N GLY A 7 -0.51 10.31 19.95
CA GLY A 7 -1.33 11.43 20.37
C GLY A 7 -2.54 11.00 21.20
N ARG A 8 -3.23 9.90 20.80
CA ARG A 8 -4.36 9.37 21.56
C ARG A 8 -3.98 8.88 22.96
N ALA A 9 -2.77 8.43 23.16
CA ALA A 9 -2.24 7.97 24.45
C ALA A 9 -1.62 9.13 25.29
N SER A 10 -1.43 10.32 24.72
CA SER A 10 -0.74 11.43 25.36
C SER A 10 -1.71 12.41 26.04
N ALA A 11 -1.27 13.07 27.11
CA ALA A 11 -2.02 14.13 27.78
C ALA A 11 -2.10 15.43 26.96
N GLY A 12 -1.08 15.70 26.11
CA GLY A 12 -1.00 16.80 25.16
C GLY A 12 -0.87 16.26 23.72
N PRO A 13 -1.98 15.98 23.05
CA PRO A 13 -1.96 15.28 21.76
C PRO A 13 -1.60 16.17 20.57
N GLU A 14 -1.69 17.49 20.70
CA GLU A 14 -1.68 18.46 19.59
C GLU A 14 -0.47 18.28 18.66
N LYS A 15 0.75 18.24 19.22
CA LYS A 15 1.98 18.06 18.43
C LYS A 15 2.01 16.74 17.65
N TRP A 16 1.46 15.70 18.25
CA TRP A 16 1.40 14.38 17.62
C TRP A 16 0.36 14.34 16.51
N TYR A 17 -0.77 15.02 16.70
CA TYR A 17 -1.81 15.14 15.69
C TYR A 17 -1.33 15.98 14.50
N LEU A 18 -0.67 17.10 14.76
CA LEU A 18 -0.03 17.91 13.72
C LEU A 18 0.97 17.08 12.91
N ALA A 19 1.90 16.38 13.57
CA ALA A 19 2.92 15.56 12.89
C ALA A 19 2.28 14.43 12.07
N GLY A 20 1.31 13.72 12.63
CA GLY A 20 0.63 12.62 11.93
C GLY A 20 -0.15 13.09 10.71
N SER A 21 -0.89 14.21 10.85
CA SER A 21 -1.65 14.78 9.75
C SER A 21 -0.76 15.43 8.69
N LEU A 22 0.36 16.02 9.08
CA LEU A 22 1.34 16.51 8.11
C LEU A 22 1.93 15.38 7.26
N CYS A 23 2.34 14.28 7.90
CA CYS A 23 2.82 13.10 7.16
C CYS A 23 1.76 12.57 6.18
N MET A 24 0.49 12.48 6.61
CA MET A 24 -0.59 12.01 5.74
C MET A 24 -0.88 12.98 4.59
N ALA A 25 -0.87 14.28 4.85
CA ALA A 25 -1.07 15.29 3.83
C ALA A 25 0.06 15.29 2.78
N LEU A 26 1.31 15.13 3.20
CA LEU A 26 2.47 15.04 2.30
C LEU A 26 2.41 13.77 1.44
N VAL A 27 1.94 12.64 1.99
CA VAL A 27 1.73 11.41 1.20
C VAL A 27 0.71 11.65 0.09
N ALA A 28 -0.39 12.35 0.38
CA ALA A 28 -1.38 12.73 -0.63
C ALA A 28 -0.80 13.68 -1.70
N GLY A 29 0.15 14.54 -1.32
CA GLY A 29 0.88 15.41 -2.25
C GLY A 29 1.82 14.64 -3.19
N CYS A 30 2.34 13.49 -2.76
CA CYS A 30 3.18 12.63 -3.61
C CYS A 30 2.34 11.77 -4.55
N ARG A 31 1.27 11.16 -4.03
CA ARG A 31 0.35 10.27 -4.74
C ARG A 31 -1.08 10.52 -4.24
N PRO A 32 -1.91 11.27 -4.97
CA PRO A 32 -3.25 11.68 -4.51
C PRO A 32 -4.17 10.52 -4.10
N GLN A 33 -4.09 9.37 -4.77
CA GLN A 33 -4.86 8.17 -4.42
C GLN A 33 -4.58 7.67 -3.00
N LEU A 34 -3.38 7.91 -2.47
CA LEU A 34 -3.02 7.52 -1.11
C LEU A 34 -3.70 8.37 -0.02
N LEU A 35 -4.43 9.42 -0.39
CA LEU A 35 -5.29 10.17 0.54
C LEU A 35 -6.31 9.24 1.25
N VAL A 36 -6.66 8.12 0.62
CA VAL A 36 -7.51 7.09 1.20
C VAL A 36 -7.00 6.58 2.55
N LEU A 37 -5.67 6.60 2.79
CA LEU A 37 -5.08 6.26 4.09
C LEU A 37 -5.58 7.15 5.23
N SER A 38 -5.96 8.38 4.93
CA SER A 38 -6.51 9.31 5.94
C SER A 38 -7.84 8.81 6.52
N LEU A 39 -8.54 7.90 5.85
CA LEU A 39 -9.75 7.26 6.36
C LEU A 39 -9.49 6.44 7.65
N VAL A 40 -8.25 6.06 7.93
CA VAL A 40 -7.85 5.48 9.22
C VAL A 40 -8.17 6.41 10.41
N ALA A 41 -8.30 7.71 10.17
CA ALA A 41 -8.78 8.66 11.18
C ALA A 41 -10.17 8.29 11.73
N PHE A 42 -11.06 7.72 10.90
CA PHE A 42 -12.42 7.34 11.35
C PHE A 42 -12.40 6.35 12.52
N PRO A 43 -11.86 5.14 12.42
CA PRO A 43 -11.84 4.22 13.55
C PRO A 43 -11.05 4.76 14.75
N LEU A 44 -10.08 5.66 14.53
CA LEU A 44 -9.30 6.24 15.60
C LEU A 44 -10.05 7.34 16.35
N PHE A 45 -10.72 8.25 15.65
CA PHE A 45 -11.17 9.52 16.23
C PHE A 45 -12.70 9.69 16.29
N TRP A 46 -13.48 8.99 15.43
CA TRP A 46 -14.91 9.18 15.33
C TRP A 46 -15.64 9.13 16.68
N ARG A 47 -15.39 8.08 17.47
CA ARG A 47 -16.04 7.93 18.77
C ARG A 47 -15.70 9.06 19.74
N ALA A 48 -14.46 9.54 19.73
CA ALA A 48 -14.02 10.57 20.66
C ALA A 48 -14.59 11.93 20.29
N TYR A 49 -14.50 12.31 19.02
CA TYR A 49 -14.80 13.67 18.58
C TYR A 49 -16.27 13.85 18.18
N ILE A 50 -16.87 12.84 17.55
CA ILE A 50 -18.24 12.90 17.08
C ILE A 50 -19.20 12.31 18.12
N THR A 51 -19.09 11.01 18.45
CA THR A 51 -20.05 10.33 19.32
C THR A 51 -20.06 10.91 20.74
N LYS A 52 -18.87 11.20 21.32
CA LYS A 52 -18.75 11.82 22.64
C LYS A 52 -18.79 13.36 22.61
N ARG A 53 -19.06 13.94 21.44
CA ARG A 53 -19.17 15.39 21.24
C ARG A 53 -17.95 16.19 21.75
N ARG A 54 -16.76 15.58 21.80
CA ARG A 54 -15.55 16.26 22.26
C ARG A 54 -15.20 17.46 21.38
N LEU A 55 -15.58 17.41 20.10
CA LEU A 55 -15.41 18.52 19.15
C LEU A 55 -16.08 19.83 19.65
N LEU A 56 -17.16 19.74 20.43
CA LEU A 56 -17.87 20.89 20.96
C LEU A 56 -17.17 21.52 22.19
N THR A 57 -16.06 20.95 22.68
CA THR A 57 -15.27 21.52 23.75
C THR A 57 -14.11 22.33 23.18
N PRO A 58 -13.66 23.45 23.84
CA PRO A 58 -12.55 24.26 23.34
C PRO A 58 -11.28 23.46 23.14
N ARG A 59 -10.99 22.51 24.06
CA ARG A 59 -9.85 21.61 23.93
C ARG A 59 -10.00 20.65 22.74
N GLY A 60 -11.16 20.04 22.57
CA GLY A 60 -11.42 19.11 21.46
C GLY A 60 -11.42 19.80 20.10
N ALA A 61 -11.92 21.04 20.03
CA ALA A 61 -11.86 21.85 18.83
C ALA A 61 -10.40 22.15 18.43
N ARG A 62 -9.54 22.52 19.41
CA ARG A 62 -8.11 22.73 19.17
C ARG A 62 -7.42 21.46 18.67
N GLU A 63 -7.65 20.32 19.33
CA GLU A 63 -7.09 19.04 18.92
C GLU A 63 -7.55 18.66 17.49
N PHE A 64 -8.83 18.89 17.17
CA PHE A 64 -9.38 18.64 15.83
C PHE A 64 -8.78 19.60 14.78
N ALA A 65 -8.58 20.86 15.13
CA ALA A 65 -7.88 21.81 14.27
C ALA A 65 -6.45 21.32 13.96
N CYS A 66 -5.73 20.75 14.94
CA CYS A 66 -4.43 20.14 14.72
C CYS A 66 -4.47 18.90 13.78
N LEU A 67 -5.59 18.19 13.71
CA LEU A 67 -5.78 17.10 12.74
C LEU A 67 -6.02 17.59 11.32
N ILE A 68 -6.68 18.72 11.13
CA ILE A 68 -7.11 19.23 9.83
C ILE A 68 -6.14 20.25 9.23
N ALA A 69 -5.57 21.14 10.06
CA ALA A 69 -4.75 22.26 9.59
C ALA A 69 -3.59 21.83 8.66
N PRO A 70 -2.83 20.75 8.91
CA PRO A 70 -1.78 20.33 7.99
C PRO A 70 -2.28 19.99 6.58
N TYR A 71 -3.46 19.39 6.46
CA TYR A 71 -4.05 19.10 5.16
C TYR A 71 -4.39 20.39 4.40
N LEU A 72 -4.96 21.37 5.09
CA LEU A 72 -5.28 22.67 4.49
C LEU A 72 -4.03 23.39 4.03
N VAL A 73 -2.96 23.38 4.86
CA VAL A 73 -1.69 24.02 4.51
C VAL A 73 -1.04 23.35 3.29
N VAL A 74 -0.97 22.02 3.28
CA VAL A 74 -0.39 21.26 2.14
C VAL A 74 -1.24 21.46 0.89
N ALA A 75 -2.56 21.40 1.00
CA ALA A 75 -3.47 21.63 -0.14
C ALA A 75 -3.31 23.05 -0.69
N ALA A 76 -3.27 24.08 0.17
CA ALA A 76 -3.05 25.46 -0.26
C ALA A 76 -1.68 25.63 -0.94
N GLY A 77 -0.64 25.00 -0.41
CA GLY A 77 0.70 25.01 -1.00
C GLY A 77 0.73 24.36 -2.39
N LEU A 78 0.09 23.19 -2.55
CA LEU A 78 -0.03 22.51 -3.84
C LEU A 78 -0.84 23.32 -4.86
N MET A 79 -1.95 23.93 -4.43
CA MET A 79 -2.77 24.80 -5.30
C MET A 79 -1.99 26.02 -5.74
N ALA A 80 -1.26 26.70 -4.82
CA ALA A 80 -0.41 27.83 -5.14
C ALA A 80 0.72 27.43 -6.12
N TYR A 81 1.35 26.30 -5.91
CA TYR A 81 2.35 25.75 -6.82
C TYR A 81 1.79 25.47 -8.21
N ASN A 82 0.61 24.84 -8.29
CA ASN A 82 -0.06 24.57 -9.56
C ASN A 82 -0.41 25.85 -10.29
N HIS A 83 -0.93 26.86 -9.58
CA HIS A 83 -1.26 28.16 -10.17
C HIS A 83 -0.01 28.87 -10.72
N ALA A 84 1.07 28.87 -9.94
CA ALA A 84 2.34 29.48 -10.38
C ALA A 84 2.95 28.78 -11.60
N ARG A 85 2.74 27.48 -11.75
CA ARG A 85 3.33 26.65 -12.82
C ARG A 85 2.45 26.54 -14.06
N PHE A 86 1.14 26.40 -13.87
CA PHE A 86 0.18 26.09 -14.94
C PHE A 86 -0.92 27.14 -15.11
N GLY A 87 -0.93 28.20 -14.31
CA GLY A 87 -1.99 29.23 -14.34
C GLY A 87 -3.34 28.75 -13.78
N SER A 88 -3.42 27.54 -13.22
CA SER A 88 -4.64 26.95 -12.67
C SER A 88 -4.37 26.29 -11.33
N PHE A 89 -5.25 26.46 -10.34
CA PHE A 89 -5.13 25.84 -9.02
C PHE A 89 -5.33 24.32 -9.05
N THR A 90 -6.03 23.79 -10.05
CA THR A 90 -6.43 22.38 -10.16
C THR A 90 -5.75 21.64 -11.31
N ASP A 91 -4.90 22.28 -12.07
CA ASP A 91 -4.10 21.63 -13.11
C ASP A 91 -2.83 21.04 -12.47
N PHE A 92 -2.70 19.72 -12.54
CA PHE A 92 -1.54 18.97 -12.05
C PHE A 92 -0.54 18.63 -13.16
N GLY A 93 -0.65 19.29 -14.31
CA GLY A 93 0.29 19.15 -15.41
C GLY A 93 0.04 17.96 -16.32
N ALA A 94 -1.13 17.33 -16.27
CA ALA A 94 -1.48 16.21 -17.14
C ALA A 94 -1.39 16.58 -18.63
N ASN A 95 -1.73 17.82 -18.98
CA ASN A 95 -1.66 18.35 -20.35
C ASN A 95 -0.23 18.55 -20.87
N TYR A 96 0.76 18.60 -19.98
CA TYR A 96 2.17 18.85 -20.31
C TYR A 96 3.01 17.58 -20.25
N ASN A 97 2.36 16.42 -20.19
CA ASN A 97 3.07 15.14 -20.14
C ASN A 97 3.57 14.77 -21.54
N LEU A 98 4.89 14.60 -21.68
CA LEU A 98 5.56 14.24 -22.93
C LEU A 98 5.51 12.74 -23.24
N THR A 99 4.70 11.97 -22.52
CA THR A 99 4.52 10.54 -22.82
C THR A 99 3.68 10.37 -24.11
N VAL A 100 3.90 9.26 -24.79
CA VAL A 100 3.14 8.87 -25.98
C VAL A 100 1.63 8.74 -25.70
N ASN A 101 1.27 8.49 -24.44
CA ASN A 101 -0.11 8.33 -24.00
C ASN A 101 -0.71 9.67 -23.58
N ASP A 102 -1.85 10.03 -24.16
CA ASP A 102 -2.62 11.21 -23.76
C ASP A 102 -3.22 10.97 -22.36
N MET A 103 -2.63 11.62 -21.36
CA MET A 103 -3.03 11.49 -19.96
C MET A 103 -4.31 12.25 -19.62
N THR A 104 -4.83 13.07 -20.57
CA THR A 104 -6.06 13.87 -20.38
C THR A 104 -7.32 13.11 -20.76
N LYS A 105 -7.21 12.10 -21.62
CA LYS A 105 -8.32 11.29 -22.16
C LYS A 105 -8.44 9.92 -21.48
N ARG A 106 -8.14 9.84 -20.20
CA ARG A 106 -8.29 8.62 -19.42
C ARG A 106 -9.76 8.32 -19.18
N GLY A 107 -10.32 7.39 -19.95
CA GLY A 107 -11.68 6.93 -19.77
C GLY A 107 -11.78 5.95 -18.60
N TRP A 108 -12.86 6.02 -17.86
CA TRP A 108 -13.25 4.98 -16.90
C TRP A 108 -13.77 3.75 -17.65
N ASN A 109 -13.22 2.56 -17.36
CA ASN A 109 -13.65 1.31 -17.99
C ASN A 109 -13.87 0.21 -16.96
N ILE A 110 -15.13 -0.01 -16.58
CA ILE A 110 -15.53 -1.02 -15.61
C ILE A 110 -15.01 -2.42 -15.99
N GLY A 111 -14.86 -2.71 -17.29
CA GLY A 111 -14.32 -3.98 -17.77
C GLY A 111 -12.90 -4.31 -17.30
N ARG A 112 -12.13 -3.32 -16.85
CA ARG A 112 -10.78 -3.52 -16.31
C ARG A 112 -10.77 -3.96 -14.86
N LEU A 113 -11.83 -3.72 -14.09
CA LEU A 113 -11.82 -3.96 -12.65
C LEU A 113 -11.62 -5.43 -12.30
N ALA A 114 -12.32 -6.35 -12.95
CA ALA A 114 -12.19 -7.77 -12.67
C ALA A 114 -10.82 -8.34 -13.08
N PRO A 115 -10.28 -8.08 -14.29
CA PRO A 115 -8.92 -8.43 -14.66
C PRO A 115 -7.86 -7.82 -13.72
N ALA A 116 -8.04 -6.56 -13.28
CA ALA A 116 -7.14 -5.90 -12.36
C ALA A 116 -7.11 -6.58 -10.98
N LEU A 117 -8.27 -6.92 -10.43
CA LEU A 117 -8.35 -7.67 -9.17
C LEU A 117 -7.65 -9.02 -9.29
N PHE A 118 -7.85 -9.74 -10.39
CA PHE A 118 -7.17 -11.01 -10.61
C PHE A 118 -5.65 -10.81 -10.70
N ALA A 119 -5.18 -9.92 -11.59
CA ALA A 119 -3.76 -9.71 -11.84
C ALA A 119 -3.02 -9.16 -10.61
N TYR A 120 -3.62 -8.19 -9.91
CA TYR A 120 -3.00 -7.59 -8.73
C TYR A 120 -3.01 -8.49 -7.49
N PHE A 121 -4.01 -9.34 -7.33
CA PHE A 121 -4.15 -10.11 -6.08
C PHE A 121 -3.89 -11.60 -6.26
N LEU A 122 -4.49 -12.23 -7.26
CA LEU A 122 -4.62 -13.70 -7.34
C LEU A 122 -3.78 -14.36 -8.44
N GLN A 123 -3.19 -13.59 -9.35
CA GLN A 123 -2.43 -14.16 -10.46
C GLN A 123 -1.30 -15.05 -9.92
N PRO A 124 -1.23 -16.32 -10.36
CA PRO A 124 -0.12 -17.18 -9.98
C PRO A 124 1.19 -16.69 -10.60
N PRO A 125 2.34 -16.92 -9.95
CA PRO A 125 3.63 -16.64 -10.55
C PRO A 125 3.87 -17.55 -11.75
N SER A 126 4.56 -17.03 -12.75
CA SER A 126 5.06 -17.85 -13.87
C SER A 126 6.55 -18.09 -13.66
N ALA A 127 6.94 -19.36 -13.59
CA ALA A 127 8.32 -19.76 -13.33
C ALA A 127 8.99 -20.27 -14.61
N THR A 128 10.31 -20.06 -14.69
CA THR A 128 11.19 -20.59 -15.74
C THR A 128 12.39 -21.30 -15.12
N GLY A 129 13.06 -22.16 -15.87
CA GLY A 129 14.29 -22.84 -15.43
C GLY A 129 15.54 -21.96 -15.52
N VAL A 130 15.44 -20.77 -16.12
CA VAL A 130 16.55 -19.84 -16.31
C VAL A 130 16.46 -18.73 -15.29
N PHE A 131 17.62 -18.30 -14.73
CA PHE A 131 17.68 -17.15 -13.84
C PHE A 131 17.05 -15.89 -14.51
N PRO A 132 16.24 -15.11 -13.81
CA PRO A 132 15.92 -15.09 -12.37
C PRO A 132 14.75 -16.02 -11.97
N TYR A 133 14.46 -17.05 -12.68
CA TYR A 133 13.42 -18.07 -12.42
C TYR A 133 11.98 -17.57 -12.50
N LEU A 134 11.79 -16.32 -12.82
CA LEU A 134 10.49 -15.67 -13.01
C LEU A 134 10.37 -15.20 -14.45
N GLN A 135 9.21 -15.41 -15.03
CA GLN A 135 8.85 -14.88 -16.34
C GLN A 135 7.55 -14.11 -16.26
N PRO A 136 7.33 -13.14 -17.18
CA PRO A 136 6.11 -12.38 -17.24
C PRO A 136 4.89 -13.29 -17.37
N ALA A 137 3.86 -13.01 -16.60
CA ALA A 137 2.57 -13.60 -16.84
C ALA A 137 1.93 -12.87 -18.03
N PRO A 138 1.44 -13.61 -19.06
CA PRO A 138 0.81 -12.98 -20.19
C PRO A 138 -0.49 -12.31 -19.76
N PHE A 139 -0.54 -11.00 -19.89
CA PHE A 139 -1.71 -10.21 -19.59
C PHE A 139 -1.75 -8.98 -20.51
N ASP A 140 -2.72 -8.96 -21.41
CA ASP A 140 -2.94 -7.84 -22.32
C ASP A 140 -4.15 -7.03 -21.86
N THR A 141 -3.98 -5.72 -21.66
CA THR A 141 -5.09 -4.81 -21.41
C THR A 141 -5.22 -3.80 -22.54
N THR A 142 -6.44 -3.34 -22.76
CA THR A 142 -6.70 -2.22 -23.66
C THR A 142 -6.80 -0.94 -22.84
N TYR A 143 -5.92 0.01 -23.11
CA TYR A 143 -5.88 1.31 -22.48
C TYR A 143 -6.01 2.39 -23.54
N MET A 144 -7.01 3.26 -23.41
CA MET A 144 -7.28 4.33 -24.39
C MET A 144 -7.37 3.85 -25.87
N GLY A 145 -7.97 2.67 -26.08
CA GLY A 145 -8.08 2.06 -27.40
C GLY A 145 -6.83 1.33 -27.90
N GLN A 146 -5.75 1.32 -27.11
CA GLN A 146 -4.52 0.58 -27.41
C GLN A 146 -4.38 -0.63 -26.51
N THR A 147 -3.90 -1.75 -27.05
CA THR A 147 -3.49 -2.90 -26.25
C THR A 147 -2.11 -2.63 -25.67
N ILE A 148 -2.03 -2.51 -24.36
CA ILE A 148 -0.77 -2.36 -23.64
C ILE A 148 -0.38 -3.71 -23.09
N LYS A 149 0.78 -4.22 -23.52
CA LYS A 149 1.40 -5.37 -22.86
C LYS A 149 1.97 -4.90 -21.54
N GLU A 150 1.33 -5.33 -20.48
CA GLU A 150 1.78 -5.01 -19.13
C GLU A 150 2.40 -6.24 -18.51
N VAL A 151 3.58 -6.02 -17.94
CA VAL A 151 4.37 -7.10 -17.38
C VAL A 151 4.04 -7.22 -15.91
N THR A 152 3.41 -8.34 -15.53
CA THR A 152 3.21 -8.74 -14.14
C THR A 152 3.85 -10.10 -13.90
N PHE A 153 4.34 -10.33 -12.69
CA PHE A 153 5.06 -11.56 -12.31
C PHE A 153 4.32 -12.36 -11.24
N GLY A 154 3.03 -12.19 -11.13
CA GLY A 154 2.16 -12.77 -10.13
C GLY A 154 1.49 -11.70 -9.27
N GLY A 155 0.37 -12.05 -8.64
CA GLY A 155 -0.35 -11.17 -7.73
C GLY A 155 0.34 -11.04 -6.37
N ILE A 156 -0.12 -10.08 -5.54
CA ILE A 156 0.52 -9.80 -4.24
C ILE A 156 0.52 -10.99 -3.29
N PHE A 157 -0.45 -11.91 -3.36
CA PHE A 157 -0.47 -13.12 -2.55
C PHE A 157 0.61 -14.13 -2.96
N ALA A 158 1.08 -14.07 -4.22
CA ALA A 158 2.20 -14.85 -4.69
C ALA A 158 3.53 -14.17 -4.37
N CYS A 159 3.63 -12.86 -4.64
CA CYS A 159 4.85 -12.08 -4.40
C CYS A 159 5.15 -11.88 -2.90
N LEU A 160 4.11 -11.80 -2.09
CA LEU A 160 4.18 -11.56 -0.65
C LEU A 160 3.41 -12.64 0.13
N PRO A 161 3.93 -13.88 0.21
CA PRO A 161 3.24 -14.99 0.86
C PRO A 161 2.82 -14.73 2.31
N VAL A 162 3.46 -13.79 3.01
CA VAL A 162 3.06 -13.38 4.36
C VAL A 162 1.63 -12.85 4.41
N LEU A 163 1.06 -12.40 3.29
CA LEU A 163 -0.34 -11.95 3.20
C LEU A 163 -1.36 -13.07 3.40
N TRP A 164 -0.96 -14.35 3.31
CA TRP A 164 -1.84 -15.48 3.62
C TRP A 164 -2.26 -15.56 5.11
N VAL A 165 -1.74 -14.68 5.94
CA VAL A 165 -2.27 -14.45 7.30
C VAL A 165 -3.65 -13.77 7.28
N LEU A 166 -3.96 -12.96 6.26
CA LEU A 166 -5.20 -12.16 6.18
C LEU A 166 -6.51 -12.98 6.23
N PRO A 167 -6.64 -14.14 5.57
CA PRO A 167 -7.83 -14.98 5.69
C PRO A 167 -8.20 -15.37 7.13
N PHE A 168 -7.22 -15.37 8.03
CA PHE A 168 -7.40 -15.69 9.44
C PHE A 168 -7.78 -14.48 10.31
N ALA A 169 -7.86 -13.26 9.72
CA ALA A 169 -8.09 -12.01 10.43
C ALA A 169 -9.32 -12.07 11.36
N LYS A 170 -10.43 -12.66 10.90
CA LYS A 170 -11.65 -12.81 11.72
C LYS A 170 -11.39 -13.60 12.99
N ARG A 171 -10.65 -14.71 12.92
CA ARG A 171 -10.31 -15.54 14.08
C ARG A 171 -9.36 -14.80 15.02
N VAL A 172 -8.36 -14.12 14.47
CA VAL A 172 -7.40 -13.34 15.24
C VAL A 172 -8.10 -12.22 16.02
N LEU A 173 -9.02 -11.50 15.38
CA LEU A 173 -9.78 -10.40 16.01
C LEU A 173 -10.74 -10.89 17.12
N GLN A 174 -11.04 -12.19 17.18
CA GLN A 174 -11.83 -12.79 18.26
C GLN A 174 -10.99 -13.15 19.51
N LEU A 175 -9.66 -13.11 19.43
CA LEU A 175 -8.77 -13.31 20.55
C LEU A 175 -9.01 -12.24 21.63
N ARG A 176 -8.65 -12.56 22.88
CA ARG A 176 -8.92 -11.71 24.05
C ARG A 176 -8.21 -10.36 23.92
N MET A 177 -8.95 -9.36 23.49
CA MET A 177 -8.59 -7.96 23.61
C MET A 177 -9.72 -7.20 24.32
N SER A 178 -9.40 -6.08 24.98
CA SER A 178 -10.43 -5.16 25.43
C SER A 178 -11.35 -4.83 24.25
N GLN A 179 -12.66 -5.03 24.39
CA GLN A 179 -13.65 -4.80 23.31
C GLN A 179 -13.48 -3.46 22.59
N ARG A 180 -13.05 -2.43 23.32
CA ARG A 180 -12.82 -1.10 22.75
C ARG A 180 -11.57 -1.06 21.86
N SER A 181 -10.50 -1.70 22.28
CA SER A 181 -9.24 -1.79 21.51
C SER A 181 -9.46 -2.63 20.26
N THR A 182 -10.10 -3.77 20.38
CA THR A 182 -10.41 -4.67 19.27
C THR A 182 -11.20 -3.97 18.16
N ARG A 183 -12.26 -3.23 18.52
CA ARG A 183 -13.08 -2.50 17.53
C ARG A 183 -12.27 -1.42 16.78
N THR A 184 -11.40 -0.70 17.49
CA THR A 184 -10.57 0.31 16.86
C THR A 184 -9.56 -0.32 15.89
N ILE A 185 -8.86 -1.37 16.32
CA ILE A 185 -7.86 -2.07 15.50
C ILE A 185 -8.55 -2.77 14.31
N ALA A 186 -9.67 -3.43 14.54
CA ALA A 186 -10.47 -4.02 13.46
C ALA A 186 -10.88 -2.97 12.43
N GLY A 187 -11.34 -1.81 12.89
CA GLY A 187 -11.67 -0.69 11.99
C GLY A 187 -10.46 -0.20 11.20
N VAL A 188 -9.28 -0.09 11.81
CA VAL A 188 -8.03 0.26 11.12
C VAL A 188 -7.68 -0.80 10.06
N ILE A 189 -7.74 -2.09 10.41
CA ILE A 189 -7.46 -3.18 9.46
C ILE A 189 -8.44 -3.13 8.27
N VAL A 190 -9.73 -2.96 8.54
CA VAL A 190 -10.74 -2.85 7.47
C VAL A 190 -10.44 -1.67 6.54
N VAL A 191 -10.11 -0.49 7.09
CA VAL A 191 -9.76 0.68 6.27
C VAL A 191 -8.50 0.43 5.45
N LEU A 192 -7.48 -0.21 6.03
CA LEU A 192 -6.27 -0.56 5.29
C LEU A 192 -6.55 -1.52 4.13
N LEU A 193 -7.33 -2.58 4.37
CA LEU A 193 -7.65 -3.57 3.35
C LEU A 193 -8.52 -2.98 2.24
N LEU A 194 -9.60 -2.27 2.59
CA LEU A 194 -10.46 -1.61 1.61
C LEU A 194 -9.72 -0.49 0.88
N GLY A 195 -8.92 0.30 1.60
CA GLY A 195 -8.10 1.34 1.02
C GLY A 195 -7.09 0.77 0.01
N GLY A 196 -6.44 -0.34 0.33
CA GLY A 196 -5.52 -1.03 -0.58
C GLY A 196 -6.22 -1.52 -1.86
N VAL A 197 -7.43 -2.07 -1.74
CA VAL A 197 -8.23 -2.46 -2.92
C VAL A 197 -8.61 -1.24 -3.75
N ILE A 198 -9.05 -0.15 -3.12
CA ILE A 198 -9.43 1.09 -3.82
C ILE A 198 -8.24 1.67 -4.58
N VAL A 199 -7.05 1.70 -3.95
CA VAL A 199 -5.82 2.20 -4.61
C VAL A 199 -5.46 1.30 -5.79
N ALA A 200 -5.46 -0.02 -5.61
CA ALA A 200 -5.16 -0.97 -6.70
C ALA A 200 -6.10 -0.78 -7.91
N LEU A 201 -7.40 -0.61 -7.67
CA LEU A 201 -8.37 -0.35 -8.72
C LEU A 201 -8.20 1.02 -9.37
N ALA A 202 -7.89 2.06 -8.57
CA ALA A 202 -7.61 3.39 -9.09
C ALA A 202 -6.36 3.40 -9.99
N ASP A 203 -5.29 2.71 -9.59
CA ASP A 203 -4.07 2.59 -10.40
C ASP A 203 -4.35 1.84 -11.71
N ALA A 204 -5.12 0.76 -11.67
CA ALA A 204 -5.51 0.01 -12.86
C ALA A 204 -6.34 0.86 -13.83
N GLU A 205 -7.26 1.68 -13.34
CA GLU A 205 -8.08 2.57 -14.18
C GLU A 205 -7.29 3.77 -14.73
N MET A 206 -6.38 4.32 -13.93
CA MET A 206 -5.65 5.53 -14.30
C MET A 206 -4.44 5.27 -15.18
N ALA A 207 -3.78 4.14 -15.03
CA ALA A 207 -2.48 3.90 -15.68
C ALA A 207 -2.31 2.48 -16.23
N GLY A 208 -3.27 1.57 -15.97
CA GLY A 208 -3.19 0.16 -16.35
C GLY A 208 -2.59 -0.72 -15.26
N ILE A 209 -2.38 -2.01 -15.59
CA ILE A 209 -1.91 -3.01 -14.63
C ILE A 209 -0.40 -3.16 -14.78
N LEU A 210 0.35 -2.63 -13.82
CA LEU A 210 1.81 -2.65 -13.81
C LEU A 210 2.34 -3.16 -12.48
N GLN A 211 3.37 -4.00 -12.51
CA GLN A 211 4.01 -4.55 -11.30
C GLN A 211 4.48 -3.44 -10.33
N ARG A 212 5.00 -2.33 -10.85
CA ARG A 212 5.48 -1.21 -10.02
C ARG A 212 4.40 -0.59 -9.13
N TYR A 213 3.12 -0.69 -9.52
CA TYR A 213 2.03 -0.15 -8.70
C TYR A 213 1.70 -1.01 -7.47
N PHE A 214 2.27 -2.21 -7.38
CA PHE A 214 2.18 -2.99 -6.14
C PHE A 214 2.70 -2.22 -4.93
N ALA A 215 3.70 -1.37 -5.11
CA ALA A 215 4.22 -0.52 -4.04
C ALA A 215 3.17 0.44 -3.47
N ASP A 216 2.17 0.85 -4.26
CA ASP A 216 1.18 1.85 -3.86
C ASP A 216 0.12 1.27 -2.90
N PHE A 217 -0.15 -0.04 -2.97
CA PHE A 217 -1.19 -0.65 -2.14
C PHE A 217 -0.72 -1.82 -1.26
N SER A 218 0.34 -2.54 -1.63
CA SER A 218 0.79 -3.73 -0.89
C SER A 218 1.17 -3.41 0.56
N PHE A 219 1.75 -2.23 0.82
CA PHE A 219 2.12 -1.84 2.18
C PHE A 219 0.90 -1.69 3.11
N MET A 220 -0.29 -1.41 2.59
CA MET A 220 -1.53 -1.37 3.39
C MET A 220 -1.91 -2.76 3.87
N PHE A 221 -1.79 -3.76 2.98
CA PHE A 221 -2.02 -5.17 3.34
C PHE A 221 -0.97 -5.65 4.32
N LEU A 222 0.31 -5.31 4.10
CA LEU A 222 1.39 -5.64 5.05
C LEU A 222 1.17 -5.00 6.42
N ALA A 223 0.74 -3.74 6.47
CA ALA A 223 0.41 -3.08 7.73
C ALA A 223 -0.74 -3.77 8.46
N ALA A 224 -1.75 -4.25 7.73
CA ALA A 224 -2.84 -5.05 8.31
C ALA A 224 -2.32 -6.38 8.88
N VAL A 225 -1.43 -7.09 8.15
CA VAL A 225 -0.78 -8.33 8.65
C VAL A 225 0.02 -8.06 9.91
N VAL A 226 0.84 -7.00 9.93
CA VAL A 226 1.62 -6.62 11.12
C VAL A 226 0.70 -6.43 12.34
N LEU A 227 -0.42 -5.72 12.18
CA LEU A 227 -1.39 -5.54 13.27
C LEU A 227 -1.98 -6.88 13.74
N LEU A 228 -2.31 -7.79 12.81
CA LEU A 228 -2.81 -9.12 13.16
C LEU A 228 -1.77 -9.96 13.90
N VAL A 229 -0.51 -9.95 13.43
CA VAL A 229 0.59 -10.67 14.09
C VAL A 229 0.82 -10.15 15.51
N PHE A 230 0.79 -8.83 15.72
CA PHE A 230 0.89 -8.26 17.07
C PHE A 230 -0.25 -8.74 17.98
N ILE A 231 -1.50 -8.76 17.48
CA ILE A 231 -2.63 -9.26 18.26
C ILE A 231 -2.42 -10.73 18.66
N VAL A 232 -1.97 -11.57 17.71
CA VAL A 232 -1.71 -12.98 18.01
C VAL A 232 -0.60 -13.12 19.05
N ASN A 233 0.51 -12.41 18.84
CA ASN A 233 1.66 -12.47 19.75
C ASN A 233 1.31 -12.05 21.19
N GLU A 234 0.50 -11.01 21.36
CA GLU A 234 0.01 -10.55 22.68
C GLU A 234 -0.89 -11.57 23.40
N ASN A 235 -1.52 -12.48 22.65
CA ASN A 235 -2.42 -13.49 23.20
C ASN A 235 -1.76 -14.86 23.41
N LEU A 236 -0.52 -15.04 22.97
CA LEU A 236 0.25 -16.27 23.16
C LEU A 236 1.12 -16.16 24.42
N GLN A 237 1.31 -17.29 25.10
CA GLN A 237 2.25 -17.35 26.21
C GLN A 237 3.68 -17.18 25.71
N PRO A 238 4.46 -16.26 26.30
CA PRO A 238 5.85 -16.05 25.93
C PRO A 238 6.67 -17.36 25.99
N GLY A 239 7.39 -17.68 24.93
CA GLY A 239 8.21 -18.89 24.86
C GLY A 239 7.45 -20.20 24.61
N SER A 240 6.13 -20.14 24.41
CA SER A 240 5.36 -21.35 24.10
C SER A 240 5.74 -21.94 22.75
N THR A 241 5.57 -23.26 22.59
CA THR A 241 5.81 -23.96 21.32
C THR A 241 5.01 -23.35 20.18
N VAL A 242 3.77 -22.93 20.44
CA VAL A 242 2.88 -22.31 19.46
C VAL A 242 3.41 -20.95 19.01
N GLN A 243 3.88 -20.10 19.95
CA GLN A 243 4.50 -18.83 19.62
C GLN A 243 5.77 -19.02 18.78
N ASN A 244 6.65 -19.94 19.20
CA ASN A 244 7.89 -20.24 18.49
C ASN A 244 7.61 -20.77 17.06
N LEU A 245 6.62 -21.64 16.89
CA LEU A 245 6.21 -22.16 15.60
C LEU A 245 5.67 -21.04 14.71
N LEU A 246 4.77 -20.20 15.24
CA LEU A 246 4.22 -19.05 14.51
C LEU A 246 5.34 -18.13 14.01
N MET A 247 6.28 -17.77 14.88
CA MET A 247 7.39 -16.87 14.51
C MET A 247 8.30 -17.50 13.46
N LYS A 248 8.55 -18.81 13.52
CA LYS A 248 9.30 -19.52 12.48
C LYS A 248 8.57 -19.51 11.14
N VAL A 249 7.26 -19.81 11.14
CA VAL A 249 6.45 -19.76 9.91
C VAL A 249 6.43 -18.36 9.31
N LEU A 250 6.23 -17.33 10.14
CA LEU A 250 6.26 -15.94 9.69
C LEU A 250 7.63 -15.56 9.11
N LEU A 251 8.72 -15.98 9.75
CA LEU A 251 10.08 -15.75 9.26
C LEU A 251 10.28 -16.36 7.87
N VAL A 252 9.84 -17.62 7.68
CA VAL A 252 9.92 -18.28 6.36
C VAL A 252 9.09 -17.53 5.31
N LEU A 253 7.85 -17.15 5.62
CA LEU A 253 7.01 -16.40 4.69
C LEU A 253 7.61 -15.04 4.32
N VAL A 254 8.20 -14.34 5.29
CA VAL A 254 8.92 -13.08 5.04
C VAL A 254 10.16 -13.33 4.19
N ALA A 255 10.96 -14.35 4.50
CA ALA A 255 12.16 -14.70 3.73
C ALA A 255 11.81 -15.02 2.27
N VAL A 256 10.75 -15.78 2.03
CA VAL A 256 10.25 -16.07 0.66
C VAL A 256 9.79 -14.78 -0.03
N SER A 257 9.09 -13.89 0.68
CA SER A 257 8.67 -12.59 0.12
C SER A 257 9.87 -11.73 -0.28
N VAL A 258 10.90 -11.68 0.55
CA VAL A 258 12.14 -10.94 0.27
C VAL A 258 12.88 -11.55 -0.92
N LEU A 259 13.03 -12.88 -0.95
CA LEU A 259 13.67 -13.59 -2.06
C LEU A 259 12.93 -13.32 -3.38
N TYR A 260 11.60 -13.43 -3.37
CA TYR A 260 10.79 -13.15 -4.55
C TYR A 260 11.01 -11.72 -5.06
N SER A 261 10.97 -10.74 -4.14
CA SER A 261 11.20 -9.34 -4.47
C SER A 261 12.62 -9.08 -4.99
N ALA A 262 13.61 -9.78 -4.46
CA ALA A 262 15.00 -9.70 -4.94
C ALA A 262 15.11 -10.26 -6.37
N LEU A 263 14.49 -11.40 -6.66
CA LEU A 263 14.48 -11.97 -8.01
C LEU A 263 13.81 -11.06 -9.04
N LEU A 264 12.74 -10.34 -8.64
CA LEU A 264 12.09 -9.35 -9.51
C LEU A 264 13.04 -8.21 -9.96
N CYS A 265 14.05 -7.87 -9.18
CA CYS A 265 15.02 -6.85 -9.57
C CYS A 265 15.91 -7.27 -10.77
N PHE A 266 15.99 -8.55 -11.05
CA PHE A 266 16.82 -9.10 -12.13
C PHE A 266 16.02 -9.49 -13.38
N VAL A 267 14.72 -9.29 -13.39
CA VAL A 267 13.90 -9.69 -14.55
C VAL A 267 14.21 -8.81 -15.76
N PRO A 268 14.56 -9.41 -16.92
CA PRO A 268 15.02 -8.67 -18.10
C PRO A 268 14.00 -7.68 -18.68
N GLU A 269 12.71 -7.97 -18.57
CA GLU A 269 11.68 -7.08 -19.13
C GLU A 269 11.40 -5.81 -18.30
N THR A 270 11.86 -5.77 -17.05
CA THR A 270 12.00 -4.52 -16.31
C THR A 270 13.31 -3.82 -16.64
N GLY A 271 14.14 -4.49 -17.37
CA GLY A 271 15.21 -4.12 -18.32
C GLY A 271 16.42 -3.41 -17.78
N TRP A 272 16.28 -2.74 -16.65
CA TRP A 272 17.29 -1.79 -16.26
C TRP A 272 18.68 -2.44 -15.98
N TYR A 273 18.71 -3.54 -15.26
CA TYR A 273 20.00 -4.11 -14.83
C TYR A 273 20.72 -4.82 -15.97
N SER A 274 20.01 -5.60 -16.76
CA SER A 274 20.54 -6.30 -17.93
C SER A 274 21.01 -5.34 -19.02
N ASP A 275 20.33 -4.20 -19.18
CA ASP A 275 20.62 -3.22 -20.24
C ASP A 275 21.79 -2.30 -19.86
N VAL A 276 21.86 -1.88 -18.59
CA VAL A 276 22.90 -0.96 -18.10
C VAL A 276 24.19 -1.70 -17.73
N TYR A 277 24.08 -2.93 -17.18
CA TYR A 277 25.22 -3.73 -16.70
C TYR A 277 25.21 -5.15 -17.28
N PRO A 278 25.28 -5.33 -18.61
CA PRO A 278 25.13 -6.64 -19.24
C PRO A 278 26.18 -7.67 -18.78
N TRP A 279 27.42 -7.24 -18.55
CA TRP A 279 28.50 -8.12 -18.09
C TRP A 279 28.26 -8.60 -16.65
N ALA A 280 27.93 -7.68 -15.73
CA ALA A 280 27.64 -8.06 -14.35
C ALA A 280 26.39 -8.94 -14.27
N TYR A 281 25.39 -8.69 -15.12
CA TYR A 281 24.20 -9.55 -15.22
C TYR A 281 24.55 -10.96 -15.68
N ARG A 282 25.45 -11.08 -16.65
CA ARG A 282 25.96 -12.38 -17.12
C ARG A 282 26.70 -13.13 -16.03
N ASP A 283 27.60 -12.48 -15.30
CA ASP A 283 28.35 -13.08 -14.18
C ASP A 283 27.39 -13.60 -13.08
N ILE A 284 26.28 -12.86 -12.82
CA ILE A 284 25.26 -13.30 -11.88
C ILE A 284 24.53 -14.53 -12.40
N ILE A 285 24.16 -14.58 -13.70
CA ILE A 285 23.52 -15.74 -14.30
C ILE A 285 24.43 -16.96 -14.21
N GLU A 286 25.69 -16.84 -14.60
CA GLU A 286 26.66 -17.94 -14.56
C GLU A 286 26.88 -18.45 -13.13
N THR A 287 26.90 -17.55 -12.13
CA THR A 287 26.99 -17.94 -10.73
C THR A 287 25.70 -18.60 -10.21
N ALA A 288 24.53 -18.07 -10.59
CA ALA A 288 23.24 -18.57 -10.12
C ALA A 288 22.85 -19.91 -10.79
N GLN A 289 23.34 -20.16 -12.00
CA GLN A 289 23.07 -21.37 -12.79
C GLN A 289 24.28 -22.32 -12.82
N PHE A 290 24.95 -22.48 -11.69
CA PHE A 290 26.15 -23.32 -11.58
C PHE A 290 25.96 -24.80 -11.96
N TRP A 291 24.74 -25.25 -12.18
CA TRP A 291 24.38 -26.62 -12.57
C TRP A 291 24.20 -26.79 -14.09
N THR A 292 24.27 -25.74 -14.89
CA THR A 292 24.24 -25.79 -16.35
C THR A 292 25.66 -25.80 -16.93
#